data_aeb49dc66c6dd2ae822186610c29b347
#
_entry.id   aeb49dc66c6dd2ae822186610c29b347
#
_cell.length_a   1.000
_cell.length_b   1.000
_cell.length_c   1.000
_cell.angle_alpha   90.00
_cell.angle_beta   90.00
_cell.angle_gamma   90.00
#
_symmetry.space_group_name_H-M   'P 1'
#
loop_
_entity.id
_entity.type
_entity.pdbx_description
1 polymer ?
#
loop_
_entity_poly.entity_id
_entity_poly.type
_entity_poly.pdbx_seq_one_letter_code
_entity_poly.pdbx_strand_id
1 'polypeptide(L)'
;MRRHLSACAWDRDGHLWLGTDELTALSRLTPKAPGVFAKHDDTDLSDRLQLVEDDQEVDVEGLDIDEDRLWIVGSHTSTRKGVKQGKDMEKNLQRLTQVEARPNRCLIACATITNGRLKTDAIAQLPISPEGNALTLALRADAHLGPFLFRAPEEPSGGAQLASKENGFDIEGVAARGEHLFLGLRGPVLRGWALLLELRAERTAGDTLALGPIGASGRPYRKHLLQLAGMGIRDLCWQERDLLILAGPTMDIAGPQAVYRLRSPEDLPDDSITELDGSRLQRLFHLPLVSEGDKAEGLCRCDAPEGPGLLVVYDAPRSERLIGDDAVLADVFSLPAC
;
A
#
# COMPACT_ATOMS: atom_id res chain seq x y z
N MET A 1 -3.24 -16.05 6.54
CA MET A 1 -2.02 -15.26 6.43
C MET A 1 -1.16 -15.58 5.21
N ARG A 2 -0.44 -16.71 5.07
CA ARG A 2 0.55 -16.98 3.99
C ARG A 2 0.04 -16.87 2.54
N ARG A 3 -1.25 -16.71 2.34
CA ARG A 3 -1.90 -16.57 1.03
C ARG A 3 -2.34 -15.13 0.72
N HIS A 4 -2.17 -14.22 1.68
CA HIS A 4 -2.72 -12.86 1.66
C HIS A 4 -1.66 -11.86 2.14
N LEU A 5 -0.40 -12.03 1.69
CA LEU A 5 0.67 -11.11 2.04
C LEU A 5 0.61 -9.89 1.12
N SER A 6 0.33 -8.74 1.70
CA SER A 6 0.18 -7.47 0.99
C SER A 6 1.35 -6.50 1.18
N ALA A 7 2.04 -6.57 2.32
CA ALA A 7 3.12 -5.64 2.62
C ALA A 7 4.26 -6.30 3.40
N CYS A 8 5.48 -5.76 3.27
CA CYS A 8 6.63 -6.22 4.05
C CYS A 8 7.62 -5.09 4.36
N ALA A 9 8.25 -5.15 5.53
CA ALA A 9 9.29 -4.22 5.95
C ALA A 9 10.32 -4.90 6.87
N TRP A 10 11.56 -4.37 6.91
CA TRP A 10 12.61 -4.83 7.81
C TRP A 10 12.83 -3.87 8.95
N ASP A 11 12.98 -4.40 10.16
CA ASP A 11 13.49 -3.62 11.27
C ASP A 11 15.03 -3.68 11.37
N ARG A 12 15.60 -2.84 12.22
CA ARG A 12 17.05 -2.75 12.44
C ARG A 12 17.66 -4.01 13.07
N ASP A 13 16.83 -4.80 13.74
CA ASP A 13 17.24 -6.05 14.38
C ASP A 13 17.18 -7.22 13.39
N GLY A 14 16.79 -6.99 12.15
CA GLY A 14 16.70 -7.95 11.05
C GLY A 14 15.46 -8.83 11.09
N HIS A 15 14.40 -8.41 11.80
CA HIS A 15 13.11 -9.08 11.71
C HIS A 15 12.36 -8.61 10.46
N LEU A 16 11.63 -9.54 9.85
CA LEU A 16 10.72 -9.26 8.75
C LEU A 16 9.31 -9.05 9.30
N TRP A 17 8.76 -7.87 9.08
CA TRP A 17 7.38 -7.52 9.37
C TRP A 17 6.53 -7.72 8.14
N LEU A 18 5.34 -8.29 8.31
CA LEU A 18 4.40 -8.60 7.24
C LEU A 18 3.02 -8.07 7.58
N GLY A 19 2.37 -7.48 6.59
CA GLY A 19 0.95 -7.11 6.59
C GLY A 19 0.12 -8.07 5.74
N THR A 20 -1.18 -8.10 5.99
CA THR A 20 -2.15 -8.84 5.19
C THR A 20 -3.40 -7.99 4.96
N ASP A 21 -4.06 -8.20 3.82
CA ASP A 21 -5.31 -7.54 3.46
C ASP A 21 -6.55 -8.05 4.25
N GLU A 22 -6.45 -9.21 4.93
CA GLU A 22 -7.59 -9.82 5.63
C GLU A 22 -7.60 -9.59 7.16
N LEU A 23 -6.48 -9.21 7.77
CA LEU A 23 -6.34 -9.16 9.23
C LEU A 23 -5.90 -7.78 9.72
N THR A 24 -6.44 -7.37 10.87
CA THR A 24 -5.95 -6.21 11.62
C THR A 24 -4.80 -6.61 12.55
N ALA A 25 -3.85 -7.37 12.00
CA ALA A 25 -2.69 -7.87 12.72
C ALA A 25 -1.44 -7.76 11.88
N LEU A 26 -0.33 -7.51 12.52
CA LEU A 26 1.00 -7.55 11.90
C LEU A 26 1.76 -8.78 12.38
N SER A 27 2.45 -9.42 11.46
CA SER A 27 3.29 -10.57 11.76
C SER A 27 4.75 -10.22 11.71
N ARG A 28 5.47 -10.65 12.74
CA ARG A 28 6.91 -10.52 12.79
C ARG A 28 7.57 -11.87 12.68
N LEU A 29 8.51 -12.01 11.77
CA LEU A 29 9.33 -13.20 11.60
C LEU A 29 10.77 -12.91 12.01
N THR A 30 11.38 -13.87 12.74
CA THR A 30 12.77 -13.78 13.19
C THR A 30 13.68 -14.53 12.20
N PRO A 31 14.84 -13.99 11.82
CA PRO A 31 15.80 -14.71 10.98
C PRO A 31 16.31 -15.97 11.69
N LYS A 32 16.30 -17.12 11.00
CA LYS A 32 16.74 -18.41 11.50
C LYS A 32 18.01 -18.91 10.79
N ALA A 33 18.10 -18.64 9.51
CA ALA A 33 19.23 -18.94 8.64
C ALA A 33 19.18 -17.99 7.43
N PRO A 34 20.22 -17.86 6.62
CA PRO A 34 20.18 -17.06 5.40
C PRO A 34 18.95 -17.42 4.54
N GLY A 35 18.11 -16.44 4.26
CA GLY A 35 16.87 -16.62 3.49
C GLY A 35 15.76 -17.41 4.19
N VAL A 36 15.89 -17.73 5.47
CA VAL A 36 14.88 -18.47 6.24
C VAL A 36 14.43 -17.68 7.46
N PHE A 37 13.14 -17.37 7.51
CA PHE A 37 12.49 -16.66 8.61
C PHE A 37 11.49 -17.57 9.31
N ALA A 38 11.43 -17.49 10.63
CA ALA A 38 10.59 -18.34 11.47
C ALA A 38 10.22 -17.62 12.77
N LYS A 39 9.65 -18.33 13.73
CA LYS A 39 9.18 -17.76 15.01
C LYS A 39 8.23 -16.61 14.80
N HIS A 40 7.20 -16.91 14.09
CA HIS A 40 6.06 -16.07 13.83
C HIS A 40 5.44 -15.55 15.14
N ASP A 41 5.30 -14.24 15.23
CA ASP A 41 4.76 -13.51 16.39
C ASP A 41 3.76 -12.47 15.87
N ASP A 42 2.48 -12.72 16.07
CA ASP A 42 1.41 -11.84 15.62
C ASP A 42 1.10 -10.78 16.67
N THR A 43 0.94 -9.56 16.23
CA THR A 43 0.45 -8.45 17.05
C THR A 43 -0.90 -8.00 16.50
N ASP A 44 -1.97 -8.27 17.23
CA ASP A 44 -3.30 -7.76 16.93
C ASP A 44 -3.38 -6.26 17.28
N LEU A 45 -3.87 -5.46 16.34
CA LEU A 45 -4.02 -4.02 16.46
C LEU A 45 -5.48 -3.59 16.67
N SER A 46 -6.44 -4.50 16.60
CA SER A 46 -7.87 -4.18 16.63
C SER A 46 -8.29 -3.38 17.87
N ASP A 47 -7.78 -3.75 19.05
CA ASP A 47 -8.07 -3.06 20.31
C ASP A 47 -7.25 -1.77 20.51
N ARG A 48 -6.37 -1.44 19.57
CA ARG A 48 -5.43 -0.30 19.67
C ARG A 48 -5.70 0.79 18.66
N LEU A 49 -6.40 0.44 17.58
CA LEU A 49 -6.82 1.39 16.56
C LEU A 49 -8.21 1.93 16.87
N GLN A 50 -8.41 3.20 16.54
CA GLN A 50 -9.72 3.84 16.64
C GLN A 50 -10.47 3.58 15.31
N LEU A 51 -11.22 2.48 15.27
CA LEU A 51 -12.02 2.07 14.13
C LEU A 51 -13.46 2.56 14.27
N VAL A 52 -14.15 2.76 13.16
CA VAL A 52 -15.51 3.35 13.09
C VAL A 52 -16.58 2.29 12.86
N GLU A 53 -16.22 1.19 12.21
CA GLU A 53 -17.12 0.08 11.94
C GLU A 53 -16.81 -1.10 12.86
N ASP A 54 -17.83 -1.91 13.19
CA ASP A 54 -17.67 -3.16 13.96
C ASP A 54 -16.83 -4.20 13.18
N ASP A 55 -16.84 -4.12 11.85
CA ASP A 55 -15.92 -4.82 10.98
C ASP A 55 -14.52 -4.22 11.16
N GLN A 56 -13.64 -4.98 11.79
CA GLN A 56 -12.30 -4.52 12.15
C GLN A 56 -11.28 -4.65 11.01
N GLU A 57 -11.71 -4.93 9.79
CA GLU A 57 -10.85 -5.07 8.62
C GLU A 57 -10.27 -3.71 8.20
N VAL A 58 -8.96 -3.56 8.29
CA VAL A 58 -8.24 -2.35 7.89
C VAL A 58 -7.53 -2.48 6.55
N ASP A 59 -7.47 -3.69 5.97
CA ASP A 59 -6.91 -3.92 4.64
C ASP A 59 -5.50 -3.31 4.53
N VAL A 60 -4.55 -3.87 5.32
CA VAL A 60 -3.18 -3.32 5.39
C VAL A 60 -2.46 -3.57 4.08
N GLU A 61 -2.13 -2.51 3.36
CA GLU A 61 -1.52 -2.56 2.02
C GLU A 61 -0.14 -1.90 1.96
N GLY A 62 0.25 -1.18 3.00
CA GLY A 62 1.57 -0.57 3.05
C GLY A 62 2.20 -0.68 4.43
N LEU A 63 3.46 -1.11 4.47
CA LEU A 63 4.33 -1.10 5.64
C LEU A 63 5.69 -0.52 5.28
N ASP A 64 6.19 0.40 6.08
CA ASP A 64 7.58 0.83 6.01
C ASP A 64 8.14 1.15 7.41
N ILE A 65 9.42 0.96 7.58
CA ILE A 65 10.10 1.22 8.84
C ILE A 65 11.21 2.23 8.60
N ASP A 66 11.03 3.43 9.14
CA ASP A 66 12.05 4.46 9.21
C ASP A 66 12.53 4.64 10.66
N GLU A 67 13.78 4.31 10.89
CA GLU A 67 14.39 4.24 12.21
C GLU A 67 13.69 3.23 13.14
N ASP A 68 12.97 3.67 14.15
CA ASP A 68 12.17 2.87 15.08
C ASP A 68 10.66 3.03 14.86
N ARG A 69 10.27 3.73 13.79
CA ARG A 69 8.89 4.02 13.45
C ARG A 69 8.38 3.08 12.36
N LEU A 70 7.39 2.29 12.69
CA LEU A 70 6.64 1.48 11.74
C LEU A 70 5.41 2.28 11.28
N TRP A 71 5.36 2.57 10.01
CA TRP A 71 4.20 3.14 9.34
C TRP A 71 3.31 2.03 8.80
N ILE A 72 2.00 2.18 8.99
CA ILE A 72 0.97 1.22 8.62
C ILE A 72 -0.09 1.98 7.83
N VAL A 73 -0.35 1.54 6.61
CA VAL A 73 -1.30 2.19 5.72
C VAL A 73 -2.31 1.18 5.20
N GLY A 74 -3.59 1.51 5.33
CA GLY A 74 -4.68 0.75 4.73
C GLY A 74 -4.97 1.21 3.30
N SER A 75 -5.75 0.44 2.57
CA SER A 75 -6.01 0.65 1.14
C SER A 75 -6.82 1.91 0.79
N HIS A 76 -7.56 2.49 1.72
CA HIS A 76 -8.48 3.63 1.49
C HIS A 76 -9.56 3.34 0.43
N THR A 77 -9.91 2.09 0.25
CA THR A 77 -10.77 1.61 -0.84
C THR A 77 -12.26 1.69 -0.53
N SER A 78 -13.05 1.70 -1.60
CA SER A 78 -14.45 1.29 -1.60
C SER A 78 -14.60 -0.04 -2.34
N THR A 79 -15.62 -0.82 -2.01
CA THR A 79 -15.81 -2.15 -2.58
C THR A 79 -17.16 -2.28 -3.28
N ARG A 80 -17.18 -2.89 -4.48
CA ARG A 80 -18.42 -3.28 -5.15
C ARG A 80 -18.87 -4.66 -4.67
N LYS A 81 -20.16 -4.81 -4.39
CA LYS A 81 -20.72 -6.13 -4.04
C LYS A 81 -20.64 -7.09 -5.22
N GLY A 82 -19.88 -8.16 -5.05
CA GLY A 82 -19.75 -9.21 -6.05
C GLY A 82 -20.99 -10.12 -6.17
N VAL A 83 -21.03 -10.93 -7.22
CA VAL A 83 -21.99 -12.01 -7.41
C VAL A 83 -21.83 -13.05 -6.29
N LYS A 84 -22.95 -13.52 -5.74
CA LYS A 84 -22.96 -14.62 -4.75
C LYS A 84 -23.64 -15.86 -5.34
N GLN A 85 -22.97 -17.00 -5.24
CA GLN A 85 -23.57 -18.30 -5.59
C GLN A 85 -24.85 -18.54 -4.75
N GLY A 86 -25.86 -19.16 -5.34
CA GLY A 86 -27.14 -19.45 -4.67
C GLY A 86 -28.12 -18.28 -4.60
N LYS A 87 -27.75 -17.08 -5.03
CA LYS A 87 -28.71 -15.98 -5.24
C LYS A 87 -29.25 -16.00 -6.68
N ASP A 88 -30.52 -15.58 -6.85
CA ASP A 88 -31.11 -15.42 -8.17
C ASP A 88 -30.41 -14.30 -8.98
N MET A 89 -30.64 -14.30 -10.29
CA MET A 89 -30.01 -13.36 -11.22
C MET A 89 -30.34 -11.90 -10.88
N GLU A 90 -31.61 -11.61 -10.55
CA GLU A 90 -32.03 -10.22 -10.27
C GLU A 90 -31.33 -9.64 -9.04
N LYS A 91 -31.22 -10.42 -7.96
CA LYS A 91 -30.48 -10.03 -6.76
C LYS A 91 -28.99 -9.85 -7.04
N ASN A 92 -28.40 -10.68 -7.89
CA ASN A 92 -27.01 -10.54 -8.26
C ASN A 92 -26.76 -9.30 -9.14
N LEU A 93 -27.66 -8.98 -10.08
CA LEU A 93 -27.61 -7.73 -10.85
C LEU A 93 -27.71 -6.50 -9.92
N GLN A 94 -28.63 -6.52 -8.98
CA GLN A 94 -28.77 -5.45 -7.99
C GLN A 94 -27.51 -5.29 -7.12
N ARG A 95 -26.88 -6.39 -6.72
CA ARG A 95 -25.60 -6.34 -5.96
C ARG A 95 -24.51 -5.61 -6.74
N LEU A 96 -24.39 -5.87 -8.03
CA LEU A 96 -23.37 -5.23 -8.88
C LEU A 96 -23.57 -3.71 -9.06
N THR A 97 -24.72 -3.14 -8.68
CA THR A 97 -24.91 -1.67 -8.66
C THR A 97 -24.41 -1.03 -7.35
N GLN A 98 -24.13 -1.82 -6.33
CA GLN A 98 -23.81 -1.30 -4.98
C GLN A 98 -22.33 -1.21 -4.76
N VAL A 99 -21.85 0.01 -4.47
CA VAL A 99 -20.50 0.29 -3.97
C VAL A 99 -20.64 0.73 -2.52
N GLU A 100 -19.80 0.19 -1.65
CA GLU A 100 -19.79 0.47 -0.21
C GLU A 100 -18.51 1.16 0.19
N ALA A 101 -18.63 2.19 1.03
CA ALA A 101 -17.49 2.75 1.75
C ALA A 101 -16.90 1.71 2.70
N ARG A 102 -15.63 1.82 2.99
CA ARG A 102 -14.90 1.05 3.98
C ARG A 102 -14.04 1.99 4.82
N PRO A 103 -14.65 2.77 5.74
CA PRO A 103 -13.93 3.83 6.44
C PRO A 103 -12.75 3.30 7.28
N ASN A 104 -12.83 2.10 7.87
CA ASN A 104 -11.71 1.50 8.61
C ASN A 104 -10.45 1.31 7.74
N ARG A 105 -10.63 1.11 6.44
CA ARG A 105 -9.52 1.01 5.48
C ARG A 105 -8.79 2.34 5.24
N CYS A 106 -9.35 3.48 5.69
CA CYS A 106 -8.68 4.78 5.63
C CYS A 106 -7.62 4.93 6.74
N LEU A 107 -6.93 3.84 7.09
CA LEU A 107 -5.90 3.84 8.12
C LEU A 107 -4.60 4.48 7.61
N ILE A 108 -4.07 5.43 8.38
CA ILE A 108 -2.66 5.85 8.38
C ILE A 108 -2.26 5.89 9.84
N ALA A 109 -1.34 5.03 10.22
CA ALA A 109 -0.89 4.93 11.61
C ALA A 109 0.64 4.80 11.69
N CYS A 110 1.18 5.22 12.83
CA CYS A 110 2.60 5.13 13.14
C CYS A 110 2.77 4.54 14.52
N ALA A 111 3.51 3.44 14.61
CA ALA A 111 3.84 2.76 15.85
C ALA A 111 5.35 2.78 16.10
N THR A 112 5.78 2.63 17.34
CA THR A 112 7.20 2.53 17.68
C THR A 112 7.62 1.09 17.88
N ILE A 113 8.76 0.70 17.30
CA ILE A 113 9.42 -0.58 17.54
C ILE A 113 10.51 -0.38 18.59
N THR A 114 10.53 -1.21 19.62
CA THR A 114 11.59 -1.19 20.62
C THR A 114 12.04 -2.62 20.91
N ASN A 115 13.33 -2.89 20.77
CA ASN A 115 13.91 -4.23 20.93
C ASN A 115 13.18 -5.28 20.07
N GLY A 116 12.92 -4.95 18.81
CA GLY A 116 12.23 -5.80 17.84
C GLY A 116 10.77 -6.10 18.19
N ARG A 117 10.12 -5.31 19.04
CA ARG A 117 8.69 -5.46 19.40
C ARG A 117 7.93 -4.17 19.20
N LEU A 118 6.71 -4.30 18.71
CA LEU A 118 5.80 -3.19 18.56
C LEU A 118 5.30 -2.69 19.93
N LYS A 119 5.41 -1.40 20.17
CA LYS A 119 4.76 -0.73 21.31
C LYS A 119 3.32 -0.43 20.96
N THR A 120 2.41 -1.30 21.35
CA THR A 120 0.99 -1.16 21.08
C THR A 120 0.29 -0.08 21.90
N ASP A 121 0.93 0.40 22.97
CA ASP A 121 0.46 1.51 23.83
C ASP A 121 0.85 2.90 23.31
N ALA A 122 1.53 2.96 22.15
CA ALA A 122 2.04 4.20 21.57
C ALA A 122 1.81 4.26 20.04
N ILE A 123 0.65 3.77 19.58
CA ILE A 123 0.25 3.88 18.17
C ILE A 123 -0.44 5.23 17.96
N ALA A 124 0.12 6.08 17.10
CA ALA A 124 -0.54 7.30 16.67
C ALA A 124 -1.25 7.05 15.34
N GLN A 125 -2.45 7.57 15.19
CA GLN A 125 -3.32 7.34 14.05
C GLN A 125 -3.90 8.65 13.52
N LEU A 126 -3.99 8.78 12.19
CA LEU A 126 -4.80 9.82 11.57
C LEU A 126 -6.28 9.51 11.86
N PRO A 127 -7.05 10.44 12.48
CA PRO A 127 -8.43 10.16 12.85
C PRO A 127 -9.29 9.74 11.65
N ILE A 128 -10.07 8.69 11.84
CA ILE A 128 -11.00 8.15 10.84
C ILE A 128 -12.43 8.54 11.24
N SER A 129 -13.24 8.92 10.27
CA SER A 129 -14.68 9.15 10.40
C SER A 129 -15.43 8.28 9.38
N PRO A 130 -16.76 8.19 9.44
CA PRO A 130 -17.55 7.51 8.39
C PRO A 130 -17.31 8.04 6.98
N GLU A 131 -16.86 9.31 6.85
CA GLU A 131 -16.52 9.95 5.58
C GLU A 131 -15.08 9.70 5.13
N GLY A 132 -14.26 9.06 5.96
CA GLY A 132 -12.83 8.80 5.74
C GLY A 132 -11.94 9.58 6.70
N ASN A 133 -10.71 9.87 6.29
CA ASN A 133 -9.72 10.63 7.07
C ASN A 133 -9.39 12.00 6.42
N ALA A 134 -8.52 12.78 7.06
CA ALA A 134 -8.12 14.10 6.56
C ALA A 134 -7.53 14.07 5.14
N LEU A 135 -6.85 12.98 4.73
CA LEU A 135 -6.32 12.83 3.38
C LEU A 135 -7.46 12.68 2.36
N THR A 136 -8.36 11.72 2.57
CA THR A 136 -9.48 11.49 1.65
C THR A 136 -10.39 12.71 1.54
N LEU A 137 -10.63 13.41 2.64
CA LEU A 137 -11.42 14.65 2.64
C LEU A 137 -10.75 15.76 1.84
N ALA A 138 -9.43 15.93 1.96
CA ALA A 138 -8.67 16.90 1.16
C ALA A 138 -8.67 16.54 -0.34
N LEU A 139 -8.55 15.25 -0.66
CA LEU A 139 -8.54 14.76 -2.04
C LEU A 139 -9.90 14.87 -2.75
N ARG A 140 -11.02 14.94 -2.03
CA ARG A 140 -12.36 15.11 -2.64
C ARG A 140 -12.48 16.35 -3.53
N ALA A 141 -11.74 17.42 -3.21
CA ALA A 141 -11.69 18.63 -3.99
C ALA A 141 -10.64 18.61 -5.12
N ASP A 142 -9.81 17.57 -5.20
CA ASP A 142 -8.78 17.45 -6.23
C ASP A 142 -9.39 17.10 -7.59
N ALA A 143 -9.01 17.84 -8.63
CA ALA A 143 -9.58 17.70 -9.97
C ALA A 143 -9.25 16.33 -10.62
N HIS A 144 -8.14 15.68 -10.23
CA HIS A 144 -7.72 14.39 -10.78
C HIS A 144 -8.22 13.21 -9.94
N LEU A 145 -8.23 13.34 -8.62
CA LEU A 145 -8.51 12.24 -7.69
C LEU A 145 -9.93 12.29 -7.11
N GLY A 146 -10.50 13.47 -6.93
CA GLY A 146 -11.84 13.62 -6.36
C GLY A 146 -12.93 12.77 -7.01
N PRO A 147 -12.95 12.60 -8.35
CA PRO A 147 -13.94 11.75 -9.03
C PRO A 147 -13.86 10.25 -8.68
N PHE A 148 -12.74 9.78 -8.12
CA PHE A 148 -12.51 8.36 -7.80
C PHE A 148 -12.73 8.02 -6.33
N LEU A 149 -12.91 9.04 -5.48
CA LEU A 149 -13.18 8.83 -4.07
C LEU A 149 -14.66 8.49 -3.84
N PHE A 150 -14.90 7.62 -2.86
CA PHE A 150 -16.27 7.30 -2.47
C PHE A 150 -17.03 8.55 -2.02
N ARG A 151 -18.28 8.65 -2.46
CA ARG A 151 -19.24 9.68 -2.06
C ARG A 151 -20.54 9.01 -1.63
N ALA A 152 -21.17 9.53 -0.60
CA ALA A 152 -22.46 9.02 -0.18
C ALA A 152 -23.50 9.21 -1.31
N PRO A 153 -24.46 8.28 -1.48
CA PRO A 153 -25.46 8.34 -2.57
C PRO A 153 -26.27 9.64 -2.59
N GLU A 154 -26.40 10.31 -1.46
CA GLU A 154 -27.13 11.56 -1.29
C GLU A 154 -26.33 12.80 -1.74
N GLU A 155 -25.03 12.66 -2.01
CA GLU A 155 -24.20 13.76 -2.46
C GLU A 155 -24.48 14.10 -3.95
N PRO A 156 -24.60 15.42 -4.32
CA PRO A 156 -25.06 15.84 -5.64
C PRO A 156 -24.18 15.49 -6.83
N SER A 157 -23.08 14.84 -6.62
CA SER A 157 -22.06 14.60 -7.66
C SER A 157 -22.19 13.26 -8.37
N GLY A 158 -23.40 12.85 -8.75
CA GLY A 158 -23.85 11.65 -9.45
C GLY A 158 -22.99 11.03 -10.56
N GLY A 159 -21.67 10.95 -10.40
CA GLY A 159 -20.80 10.12 -11.23
C GLY A 159 -20.90 8.65 -10.85
N ALA A 160 -20.60 7.75 -11.79
CA ALA A 160 -20.45 6.33 -11.50
C ALA A 160 -19.38 6.13 -10.42
N GLN A 161 -19.74 5.43 -9.35
CA GLN A 161 -18.78 5.09 -8.30
C GLN A 161 -17.90 3.94 -8.79
N LEU A 162 -16.60 4.14 -8.77
CA LEU A 162 -15.60 3.14 -9.13
C LEU A 162 -15.04 2.49 -7.86
N ALA A 163 -15.21 1.19 -7.75
CA ALA A 163 -14.55 0.43 -6.70
C ALA A 163 -13.06 0.25 -7.02
N SER A 164 -12.25 -0.08 -6.01
CA SER A 164 -10.80 -0.21 -6.15
C SER A 164 -10.38 -1.08 -7.33
N LYS A 165 -10.93 -2.29 -7.44
CA LYS A 165 -10.61 -3.26 -8.50
C LYS A 165 -11.14 -2.89 -9.90
N GLU A 166 -11.70 -1.68 -10.05
CA GLU A 166 -12.23 -1.10 -11.29
C GLU A 166 -11.46 0.16 -11.71
N ASN A 167 -10.18 0.26 -11.35
CA ASN A 167 -9.36 1.46 -11.45
C ASN A 167 -9.87 2.61 -10.55
N GLY A 168 -10.53 2.29 -9.44
CA GLY A 168 -10.94 3.24 -8.39
C GLY A 168 -9.78 3.66 -7.51
N PHE A 169 -10.05 4.50 -6.50
CA PHE A 169 -9.05 4.95 -5.55
C PHE A 169 -8.58 3.80 -4.66
N ASP A 170 -7.27 3.62 -4.60
CA ASP A 170 -6.64 2.49 -3.92
C ASP A 170 -5.17 2.78 -3.62
N ILE A 171 -4.78 2.76 -2.35
CA ILE A 171 -3.40 2.92 -1.88
C ILE A 171 -2.85 1.54 -1.57
N GLU A 172 -1.68 1.18 -2.14
CA GLU A 172 -1.06 -0.12 -1.89
C GLU A 172 0.37 -0.05 -1.39
N GLY A 173 1.08 1.05 -1.56
CA GLY A 173 2.44 1.16 -1.07
C GLY A 173 2.68 2.38 -0.20
N VAL A 174 3.61 2.26 0.75
CA VAL A 174 4.12 3.38 1.53
C VAL A 174 5.63 3.35 1.58
N ALA A 175 6.25 4.53 1.48
CA ALA A 175 7.65 4.72 1.80
C ALA A 175 7.79 5.96 2.69
N ALA A 176 8.41 5.78 3.85
CA ALA A 176 8.49 6.79 4.89
C ALA A 176 9.91 7.33 5.07
N ARG A 177 10.02 8.62 5.36
CA ARG A 177 11.25 9.24 5.83
C ARG A 177 10.92 10.34 6.83
N GLY A 178 11.12 10.05 8.10
CA GLY A 178 10.64 10.93 9.15
C GLY A 178 9.12 10.99 9.17
N GLU A 179 8.61 12.20 9.01
CA GLU A 179 7.18 12.50 8.90
C GLU A 179 6.70 12.59 7.44
N HIS A 180 7.60 12.50 6.48
CA HIS A 180 7.28 12.49 5.05
C HIS A 180 6.93 11.08 4.61
N LEU A 181 5.78 10.95 3.97
CA LEU A 181 5.26 9.70 3.43
C LEU A 181 5.04 9.85 1.93
N PHE A 182 5.51 8.87 1.17
CA PHE A 182 5.09 8.64 -0.20
C PHE A 182 4.10 7.50 -0.22
N LEU A 183 2.92 7.72 -0.80
CA LEU A 183 1.86 6.72 -0.93
C LEU A 183 1.67 6.38 -2.40
N GLY A 184 1.84 5.11 -2.74
CA GLY A 184 1.64 4.60 -4.09
C GLY A 184 0.18 4.23 -4.33
N LEU A 185 -0.39 4.67 -5.45
CA LEU A 185 -1.74 4.32 -5.83
C LEU A 185 -1.73 3.20 -6.87
N ARG A 186 -2.40 2.06 -6.57
CA ARG A 186 -2.76 1.08 -7.59
C ARG A 186 -3.73 1.69 -8.59
N GLY A 187 -4.68 2.43 -8.10
CA GLY A 187 -5.66 3.18 -8.88
C GLY A 187 -6.00 4.53 -8.27
N PRO A 188 -6.47 5.48 -9.09
CA PRO A 188 -6.63 5.41 -10.54
C PRO A 188 -5.31 5.55 -11.30
N VAL A 189 -5.24 4.94 -12.48
CA VAL A 189 -4.25 5.27 -13.50
C VAL A 189 -4.92 6.13 -14.56
N LEU A 190 -4.45 7.36 -14.72
CA LEU A 190 -5.06 8.37 -15.57
C LEU A 190 -4.42 8.36 -16.96
N ARG A 191 -5.06 7.74 -17.94
CA ARG A 191 -4.54 7.62 -19.31
C ARG A 191 -3.09 7.10 -19.38
N GLY A 192 -2.77 6.11 -18.52
CA GLY A 192 -1.44 5.50 -18.47
C GLY A 192 -0.47 6.15 -17.47
N TRP A 193 -0.88 7.18 -16.74
CA TRP A 193 -0.11 7.82 -15.68
C TRP A 193 -0.54 7.31 -14.31
N ALA A 194 0.37 6.66 -13.62
CA ALA A 194 0.20 6.27 -12.22
C ALA A 194 0.36 7.47 -11.31
N LEU A 195 -0.22 7.39 -10.11
CA LEU A 195 -0.15 8.46 -9.13
C LEU A 195 0.66 8.03 -7.90
N LEU A 196 1.54 8.92 -7.49
CA LEU A 196 2.25 8.89 -6.23
C LEU A 196 1.84 10.13 -5.45
N LEU A 197 1.37 9.94 -4.22
CA LEU A 197 1.08 11.05 -3.31
C LEU A 197 2.26 11.25 -2.37
N GLU A 198 2.56 12.49 -2.04
CA GLU A 198 3.48 12.85 -0.98
C GLU A 198 2.73 13.68 0.06
N LEU A 199 2.91 13.33 1.33
CA LEU A 199 2.28 14.02 2.44
C LEU A 199 3.21 14.09 3.64
N ARG A 200 2.89 14.95 4.59
CA ARG A 200 3.57 15.05 5.87
C ARG A 200 2.58 14.73 6.97
N ALA A 201 2.86 13.65 7.72
CA ALA A 201 2.04 13.20 8.83
C ALA A 201 2.79 13.43 10.14
N GLU A 202 2.33 14.36 10.96
CA GLU A 202 2.96 14.78 12.20
C GLU A 202 2.23 14.19 13.39
N ARG A 203 2.98 13.70 14.38
CA ARG A 203 2.39 13.31 15.66
C ARG A 203 2.03 14.56 16.44
N THR A 204 0.78 14.66 16.84
CA THR A 204 0.26 15.71 17.72
C THR A 204 0.17 15.22 19.17
N ALA A 205 -0.57 15.90 20.02
CA ALA A 205 -0.75 15.46 21.41
C ALA A 205 -1.47 14.10 21.48
N GLY A 206 -0.95 13.19 22.31
CA GLY A 206 -1.50 11.85 22.47
C GLY A 206 -1.17 10.91 21.31
N ASP A 207 -2.13 10.06 20.97
CA ASP A 207 -2.01 9.02 19.93
C ASP A 207 -2.63 9.46 18.61
N THR A 208 -2.47 10.73 18.26
CA THR A 208 -3.08 11.33 17.05
C THR A 208 -2.02 11.81 16.08
N LEU A 209 -2.25 11.53 14.79
CA LEU A 209 -1.54 12.14 13.68
C LEU A 209 -2.38 13.27 13.07
N ALA A 210 -1.70 14.26 12.50
CA ALA A 210 -2.31 15.29 11.68
C ALA A 210 -1.50 15.48 10.39
N LEU A 211 -2.17 15.88 9.31
CA LEU A 211 -1.49 16.22 8.07
C LEU A 211 -1.02 17.68 8.12
N GLY A 212 0.28 17.87 8.02
CA GLY A 212 0.89 19.18 7.86
C GLY A 212 0.79 19.70 6.41
N PRO A 213 0.91 21.02 6.21
CA PRO A 213 1.01 21.59 4.87
C PRO A 213 2.31 21.16 4.20
N ILE A 214 2.26 20.87 2.89
CA ILE A 214 3.41 20.49 2.11
C ILE A 214 3.49 21.33 0.80
N GLY A 215 4.70 21.68 0.41
CA GLY A 215 4.95 22.47 -0.78
C GLY A 215 4.46 23.92 -0.71
N ALA A 216 4.61 24.64 -1.80
CA ALA A 216 4.27 26.07 -1.90
C ALA A 216 2.76 26.31 -1.86
N SER A 217 1.96 25.34 -2.25
CA SER A 217 0.48 25.45 -2.26
C SER A 217 -0.13 25.41 -0.85
N GLY A 218 0.61 24.92 0.15
CA GLY A 218 0.12 24.72 1.53
C GLY A 218 -0.97 23.64 1.65
N ARG A 219 -1.19 22.83 0.63
CA ARG A 219 -2.09 21.66 0.70
C ARG A 219 -1.50 20.59 1.60
N PRO A 220 -2.32 19.67 2.16
CA PRO A 220 -1.82 18.55 2.97
C PRO A 220 -1.20 17.42 2.14
N TYR A 221 -1.07 17.58 0.84
CA TYR A 221 -0.45 16.61 -0.09
C TYR A 221 0.11 17.29 -1.33
N ARG A 222 1.07 16.62 -1.97
CA ARG A 222 1.49 16.83 -3.36
C ARG A 222 1.19 15.56 -4.15
N LYS A 223 1.06 15.66 -5.47
CA LYS A 223 0.84 14.50 -6.35
C LYS A 223 1.81 14.49 -7.51
N HIS A 224 2.30 13.32 -7.82
CA HIS A 224 3.26 13.09 -8.87
C HIS A 224 2.71 12.03 -9.83
N LEU A 225 2.63 12.37 -11.09
CA LEU A 225 2.17 11.47 -12.15
C LEU A 225 3.40 10.80 -12.78
N LEU A 226 3.43 9.48 -12.77
CA LEU A 226 4.56 8.67 -13.21
C LEU A 226 4.16 7.80 -14.41
N GLN A 227 5.01 7.78 -15.44
CA GLN A 227 4.79 6.92 -16.61
C GLN A 227 5.28 5.49 -16.35
N LEU A 228 4.42 4.66 -15.76
CA LEU A 228 4.71 3.25 -15.43
C LEU A 228 4.15 2.26 -16.47
N ALA A 229 4.13 2.65 -17.75
CA ALA A 229 3.61 1.84 -18.86
C ALA A 229 2.14 1.41 -18.68
N GLY A 230 1.32 2.23 -18.02
CA GLY A 230 -0.10 1.97 -17.77
C GLY A 230 -0.39 1.13 -16.53
N MET A 231 0.63 0.74 -15.78
CA MET A 231 0.51 0.04 -14.51
C MET A 231 0.26 1.02 -13.36
N GLY A 232 -0.40 0.54 -12.29
CA GLY A 232 -0.47 1.22 -11.00
C GLY A 232 0.70 0.86 -10.09
N ILE A 233 0.81 1.53 -8.96
CA ILE A 233 1.84 1.25 -7.95
C ILE A 233 1.29 0.21 -6.99
N ARG A 234 2.07 -0.86 -6.76
CA ARG A 234 1.73 -1.96 -5.85
C ARG A 234 2.43 -1.84 -4.51
N ASP A 235 3.68 -1.40 -4.51
CA ASP A 235 4.42 -1.11 -3.28
C ASP A 235 5.62 -0.19 -3.56
N LEU A 236 6.21 0.33 -2.49
CA LEU A 236 7.30 1.30 -2.49
C LEU A 236 8.36 0.90 -1.47
N CYS A 237 9.64 1.07 -1.81
CA CYS A 237 10.68 1.05 -0.78
C CYS A 237 11.85 1.98 -1.12
N TRP A 238 12.52 2.50 -0.11
CA TRP A 238 13.68 3.36 -0.30
C TRP A 238 14.93 2.58 -0.70
N GLN A 239 15.68 3.11 -1.68
CA GLN A 239 17.07 2.76 -1.95
C GLN A 239 17.92 4.04 -1.85
N GLU A 240 18.52 4.26 -0.70
CA GLU A 240 19.26 5.51 -0.40
C GLU A 240 18.39 6.75 -0.60
N ARG A 241 18.62 7.53 -1.67
CA ARG A 241 17.82 8.71 -2.03
C ARG A 241 16.77 8.44 -3.10
N ASP A 242 16.76 7.25 -3.66
CA ASP A 242 15.85 6.84 -4.72
C ASP A 242 14.68 6.03 -4.16
N LEU A 243 13.55 6.10 -4.81
CA LEU A 243 12.38 5.29 -4.50
C LEU A 243 12.26 4.15 -5.52
N LEU A 244 12.25 2.92 -5.03
CA LEU A 244 11.92 1.75 -5.81
C LEU A 244 10.42 1.55 -5.79
N ILE A 245 9.83 1.28 -6.95
CA ILE A 245 8.40 1.19 -7.17
C ILE A 245 8.10 -0.16 -7.78
N LEU A 246 7.33 -0.98 -7.08
CA LEU A 246 6.69 -2.15 -7.66
C LEU A 246 5.44 -1.68 -8.40
N ALA A 247 5.34 -2.00 -9.68
CA ALA A 247 4.20 -1.65 -10.51
C ALA A 247 3.52 -2.89 -11.08
N GLY A 248 2.19 -2.83 -11.20
CA GLY A 248 1.38 -3.93 -11.71
C GLY A 248 -0.01 -3.51 -12.16
N PRO A 249 -0.88 -4.47 -12.50
CA PRO A 249 -2.25 -4.21 -12.94
C PRO A 249 -3.08 -3.44 -11.91
N THR A 250 -3.94 -2.54 -12.39
CA THR A 250 -4.89 -1.78 -11.54
C THR A 250 -6.16 -2.57 -11.24
N MET A 251 -6.53 -3.50 -12.11
CA MET A 251 -7.71 -4.35 -11.95
C MET A 251 -7.30 -5.74 -11.49
N ASP A 252 -8.27 -6.54 -11.06
CA ASP A 252 -8.05 -7.94 -10.66
C ASP A 252 -7.90 -8.86 -11.87
N ILE A 253 -6.82 -8.66 -12.62
CA ILE A 253 -6.44 -9.44 -13.80
C ILE A 253 -4.96 -9.79 -13.74
N ALA A 254 -4.59 -10.92 -14.34
CA ALA A 254 -3.18 -11.23 -14.58
C ALA A 254 -2.59 -10.23 -15.58
N GLY A 255 -1.37 -9.79 -15.33
CA GLY A 255 -0.70 -8.83 -16.19
C GLY A 255 0.76 -8.64 -15.81
N PRO A 256 1.48 -7.82 -16.57
CA PRO A 256 2.89 -7.57 -16.31
C PRO A 256 3.08 -6.85 -14.96
N GLN A 257 4.17 -7.20 -14.28
CA GLN A 257 4.66 -6.53 -13.10
C GLN A 257 6.13 -6.14 -13.32
N ALA A 258 6.53 -5.00 -12.83
CA ALA A 258 7.89 -4.50 -13.02
C ALA A 258 8.34 -3.64 -11.85
N VAL A 259 9.66 -3.56 -11.66
CA VAL A 259 10.29 -2.66 -10.70
C VAL A 259 10.86 -1.45 -11.44
N TYR A 260 10.56 -0.27 -10.92
CA TYR A 260 11.06 1.01 -11.39
C TYR A 260 11.89 1.69 -10.30
N ARG A 261 12.75 2.61 -10.72
CA ARG A 261 13.49 3.53 -9.85
C ARG A 261 13.08 4.96 -10.19
N LEU A 262 12.60 5.68 -9.18
CA LEU A 262 12.40 7.13 -9.23
C LEU A 262 13.51 7.80 -8.45
N ARG A 263 14.36 8.57 -9.12
CA ARG A 263 15.51 9.22 -8.50
C ARG A 263 15.11 10.48 -7.76
N SER A 264 15.56 10.57 -6.51
CA SER A 264 15.39 11.74 -5.63
C SER A 264 13.96 12.29 -5.67
N PRO A 265 12.93 11.53 -5.28
CA PRO A 265 11.54 11.99 -5.33
C PRO A 265 11.28 13.23 -4.46
N GLU A 266 12.08 13.42 -3.41
CA GLU A 266 12.00 14.59 -2.53
C GLU A 266 12.31 15.91 -3.24
N ASP A 267 13.06 15.85 -4.36
CA ASP A 267 13.41 17.01 -5.21
C ASP A 267 12.36 17.31 -6.29
N LEU A 268 11.21 16.61 -6.29
CA LEU A 268 10.14 16.88 -7.23
C LEU A 268 9.39 18.17 -6.85
N PRO A 269 9.02 19.00 -7.84
CA PRO A 269 8.21 20.19 -7.57
C PRO A 269 6.80 19.82 -7.09
N ASP A 270 6.08 20.82 -6.58
CA ASP A 270 4.66 20.67 -6.30
C ASP A 270 3.92 20.24 -7.56
N ASP A 271 3.18 19.14 -7.46
CA ASP A 271 2.50 18.46 -8.56
C ASP A 271 3.38 18.31 -9.81
N SER A 272 3.88 17.13 -10.05
CA SER A 272 4.82 16.86 -11.15
C SER A 272 4.34 15.77 -12.11
N ILE A 273 4.94 15.77 -13.30
CA ILE A 273 4.81 14.70 -14.29
C ILE A 273 6.20 14.20 -14.61
N THR A 274 6.43 12.89 -14.50
CA THR A 274 7.73 12.28 -14.76
C THR A 274 7.59 11.18 -15.81
N GLU A 275 8.22 11.40 -16.96
CA GLU A 275 8.24 10.46 -18.07
C GLU A 275 9.25 9.33 -17.84
N LEU A 276 9.00 8.19 -18.47
CA LEU A 276 9.90 7.04 -18.49
C LEU A 276 11.03 7.27 -19.51
N ASP A 277 11.94 8.17 -19.20
CA ASP A 277 13.06 8.57 -20.07
C ASP A 277 14.42 8.02 -19.62
N GLY A 278 14.47 7.34 -18.47
CA GLY A 278 15.67 6.80 -17.86
C GLY A 278 16.50 7.80 -17.07
N SER A 279 16.19 9.11 -17.13
CA SER A 279 16.91 10.14 -16.38
C SER A 279 16.48 10.18 -14.93
N ARG A 280 15.19 10.43 -14.68
CA ARG A 280 14.60 10.47 -13.33
C ARG A 280 13.78 9.22 -13.02
N LEU A 281 13.04 8.68 -13.99
CA LEU A 281 12.26 7.46 -13.86
C LEU A 281 12.81 6.41 -14.81
N GLN A 282 13.21 5.26 -14.26
CA GLN A 282 13.81 4.16 -15.00
C GLN A 282 13.13 2.84 -14.63
N ARG A 283 12.79 2.02 -15.63
CA ARG A 283 12.42 0.62 -15.37
C ARG A 283 13.69 -0.21 -15.17
N LEU A 284 13.79 -0.91 -14.05
CA LEU A 284 14.93 -1.75 -13.73
C LEU A 284 14.79 -3.14 -14.36
N PHE A 285 13.67 -3.81 -14.12
CA PHE A 285 13.37 -5.12 -14.67
C PHE A 285 11.87 -5.45 -14.60
N HIS A 286 11.46 -6.47 -15.32
CA HIS A 286 10.16 -7.10 -15.19
C HIS A 286 10.24 -8.29 -14.26
N LEU A 287 9.21 -8.50 -13.44
CA LEU A 287 9.03 -9.76 -12.74
C LEU A 287 8.64 -10.86 -13.76
N PRO A 288 8.93 -12.14 -13.46
CA PRO A 288 8.48 -13.25 -14.29
C PRO A 288 6.96 -13.21 -14.45
N LEU A 289 6.50 -13.23 -15.70
CA LEU A 289 5.07 -13.27 -16.00
C LEU A 289 4.53 -14.68 -15.71
N VAL A 290 3.49 -14.76 -14.92
CA VAL A 290 2.76 -15.98 -14.61
C VAL A 290 1.30 -15.84 -15.07
N SER A 291 0.68 -16.93 -15.45
CA SER A 291 -0.68 -16.93 -15.99
C SER A 291 -1.74 -16.78 -14.90
N GLU A 292 -1.47 -17.30 -13.70
CA GLU A 292 -2.38 -17.30 -12.56
C GLU A 292 -1.58 -17.24 -11.24
N GLY A 293 -2.12 -16.58 -10.24
CA GLY A 293 -1.48 -16.41 -8.94
C GLY A 293 -0.26 -15.49 -8.96
N ASP A 294 0.53 -15.53 -7.89
CA ASP A 294 1.76 -14.74 -7.71
C ASP A 294 1.56 -13.25 -8.00
N LYS A 295 0.55 -12.64 -7.40
CA LYS A 295 0.42 -11.19 -7.42
C LYS A 295 1.47 -10.60 -6.49
N ALA A 296 2.51 -9.98 -7.05
CA ALA A 296 3.51 -9.28 -6.25
C ALA A 296 2.87 -8.04 -5.64
N GLU A 297 2.86 -7.95 -4.32
CA GLU A 297 2.21 -6.87 -3.57
C GLU A 297 3.14 -6.21 -2.56
N GLY A 298 4.04 -6.95 -1.93
CA GLY A 298 5.01 -6.37 -1.00
C GLY A 298 6.44 -6.36 -1.53
N LEU A 299 7.15 -5.26 -1.29
CA LEU A 299 8.52 -5.03 -1.75
C LEU A 299 9.36 -4.45 -0.61
N CYS A 300 10.45 -5.08 -0.23
CA CYS A 300 11.41 -4.47 0.69
C CYS A 300 12.85 -4.80 0.32
N ARG A 301 13.79 -3.93 0.73
CA ARG A 301 15.21 -4.17 0.48
C ARG A 301 15.72 -5.32 1.34
N CYS A 302 16.61 -6.12 0.79
CA CYS A 302 17.30 -7.18 1.53
C CYS A 302 18.74 -7.34 1.03
N ASP A 303 19.52 -8.12 1.75
CA ASP A 303 20.81 -8.60 1.27
C ASP A 303 20.58 -9.87 0.43
N ALA A 304 20.98 -9.80 -0.83
CA ALA A 304 21.03 -10.95 -1.73
C ALA A 304 22.45 -11.54 -1.72
N PRO A 305 22.65 -12.80 -2.16
CA PRO A 305 23.97 -13.42 -2.20
C PRO A 305 25.02 -12.66 -3.01
N GLU A 306 24.58 -11.88 -3.99
CA GLU A 306 25.43 -11.12 -4.90
C GLU A 306 25.46 -9.60 -4.62
N GLY A 307 24.92 -9.14 -3.48
CA GLY A 307 24.87 -7.74 -3.12
C GLY A 307 23.45 -7.25 -2.75
N PRO A 308 23.16 -5.97 -2.95
CA PRO A 308 21.82 -5.43 -2.64
C PRO A 308 20.72 -6.12 -3.44
N GLY A 309 19.64 -6.50 -2.78
CA GLY A 309 18.49 -7.17 -3.38
C GLY A 309 17.17 -6.59 -2.96
N LEU A 310 16.12 -7.12 -3.58
CA LEU A 310 14.72 -6.86 -3.25
C LEU A 310 14.03 -8.17 -2.91
N LEU A 311 13.46 -8.23 -1.72
CA LEU A 311 12.50 -9.25 -1.37
C LEU A 311 11.13 -8.85 -1.93
N VAL A 312 10.47 -9.80 -2.59
CA VAL A 312 9.10 -9.63 -3.10
C VAL A 312 8.21 -10.70 -2.48
N VAL A 313 7.14 -10.27 -1.84
CA VAL A 313 6.08 -11.15 -1.32
C VAL A 313 4.86 -11.10 -2.22
N TYR A 314 4.02 -12.14 -2.15
CA TYR A 314 2.94 -12.33 -3.10
C TYR A 314 1.60 -12.56 -2.39
N ASP A 315 0.56 -11.84 -2.80
CA ASP A 315 -0.83 -12.26 -2.59
C ASP A 315 -1.17 -13.40 -3.57
N ALA A 316 -2.06 -14.27 -3.15
CA ALA A 316 -2.49 -15.44 -3.92
C ALA A 316 -1.33 -16.25 -4.50
N PRO A 317 -0.33 -16.67 -3.68
CA PRO A 317 0.84 -17.38 -4.17
C PRO A 317 0.43 -18.72 -4.80
N ARG A 318 1.10 -19.10 -5.89
CA ARG A 318 0.90 -20.40 -6.54
C ARG A 318 1.25 -21.56 -5.60
N SER A 319 0.69 -22.75 -5.90
CA SER A 319 0.90 -23.94 -5.09
C SER A 319 2.37 -24.30 -4.87
N GLU A 320 3.22 -24.03 -5.86
CA GLU A 320 4.65 -24.29 -5.83
C GLU A 320 5.40 -23.42 -4.80
N ARG A 321 4.83 -22.28 -4.41
CA ARG A 321 5.37 -21.44 -3.34
C ARG A 321 4.98 -21.91 -1.96
N LEU A 322 3.95 -22.73 -1.84
CA LEU A 322 3.44 -23.19 -0.55
C LEU A 322 4.20 -24.44 -0.10
N ILE A 323 4.95 -24.33 1.00
CA ILE A 323 5.74 -25.42 1.55
C ILE A 323 5.06 -25.91 2.83
N GLY A 324 4.68 -27.20 2.84
CA GLY A 324 3.93 -27.77 3.97
C GLY A 324 2.65 -26.98 4.27
N ASP A 325 2.29 -26.89 5.56
CA ASP A 325 1.05 -26.22 5.98
C ASP A 325 1.25 -24.78 6.44
N ASP A 326 2.49 -24.33 6.66
CA ASP A 326 2.81 -23.10 7.39
C ASP A 326 3.85 -22.20 6.73
N ALA A 327 4.50 -22.60 5.63
CA ALA A 327 5.51 -21.79 4.98
C ALA A 327 5.13 -21.36 3.56
N VAL A 328 5.73 -20.26 3.10
CA VAL A 328 5.60 -19.72 1.75
C VAL A 328 6.96 -19.22 1.26
N LEU A 329 7.23 -19.38 -0.04
CA LEU A 329 8.43 -18.88 -0.69
C LEU A 329 8.18 -17.47 -1.23
N ALA A 330 9.07 -16.57 -0.90
CA ALA A 330 9.21 -15.25 -1.53
C ALA A 330 10.40 -15.25 -2.49
N ASP A 331 10.44 -14.31 -3.42
CA ASP A 331 11.57 -14.16 -4.34
C ASP A 331 12.52 -13.05 -3.87
N VAL A 332 13.79 -13.24 -4.16
CA VAL A 332 14.82 -12.22 -3.99
C VAL A 332 15.42 -11.90 -5.36
N PHE A 333 15.31 -10.65 -5.78
CA PHE A 333 15.88 -10.15 -7.03
C PHE A 333 17.11 -9.31 -6.74
N SER A 334 18.21 -9.55 -7.45
CA SER A 334 19.39 -8.69 -7.39
C SER A 334 19.07 -7.32 -7.98
N LEU A 335 19.46 -6.27 -7.28
CA LEU A 335 19.37 -4.90 -7.80
C LEU A 335 20.52 -4.62 -8.76
N PRO A 336 20.26 -4.01 -9.93
CA PRO A 336 21.34 -3.54 -10.79
C PRO A 336 22.16 -2.48 -10.05
N ALA A 337 23.46 -2.47 -10.29
CA ALA A 337 24.35 -1.43 -9.76
C ALA A 337 23.84 -0.03 -10.13
N CYS A 338 24.00 0.91 -9.21
CA CYS A 338 23.62 2.31 -9.40
C CYS A 338 24.48 3.02 -10.44
#